data_4b9bd57f3753df24f8add90a1bf8de1d
#
_entry.id   4b9bd57f3753df24f8add90a1bf8de1d
#
_cell.length_a   1.000
_cell.length_b   1.000
_cell.length_c   1.000
_cell.angle_alpha   90.00
_cell.angle_beta   90.00
_cell.angle_gamma   90.00
#
_symmetry.space_group_name_H-M   'P 1'
#
loop_
_entity.id
_entity.type
_entity.pdbx_description
1 polymer ?
#
loop_
_entity_poly.entity_id
_entity_poly.type
_entity_poly.pdbx_seq_one_letter_code
_entity_poly.pdbx_strand_id
1 'polypeptide(L)'
;MIRQLAYFASAACFWMALWPAVAAAQAPAKPDAAKGQAIAGLTCAACHAADGNSQISANPKLAGQFYEYLHKQLVNFKPQGAKKAERDNAVMAGMIANLSAADLKDVAAYYASQKLKPAAAKDKDLAALGQKIYRGGNAATGVAACAGCHGPAGAGMPAQYPRIAGQFPEYVEAQLKAFRAGATDPRGAGARANDPNGMMRGVVTRMSDREIQAVSDYVAGLR
;
A
#
# COMPACT_ATOMS: atom_id res chain seq x y z
N MET A 1 18.27 -49.08 83.76
CA MET A 1 17.44 -49.22 82.55
C MET A 1 16.90 -47.85 82.18
N ILE A 2 17.49 -47.19 81.26
CA ILE A 2 17.04 -45.86 80.80
C ILE A 2 16.87 -45.98 79.31
N ARG A 3 15.60 -45.80 78.78
CA ARG A 3 15.25 -45.81 77.38
C ARG A 3 15.44 -44.42 76.83
N GLN A 4 16.30 -44.28 75.88
CA GLN A 4 16.43 -43.05 75.07
C GLN A 4 15.40 -43.07 73.94
N LEU A 5 14.57 -42.01 73.86
CA LEU A 5 13.66 -41.74 72.80
C LEU A 5 14.37 -40.84 71.80
N ALA A 6 14.60 -41.29 70.55
CA ALA A 6 15.11 -40.52 69.45
C ALA A 6 13.96 -39.78 68.75
N TYR A 7 14.07 -38.47 68.71
CA TYR A 7 13.20 -37.57 67.86
C TYR A 7 13.76 -37.48 66.44
N PHE A 8 13.03 -38.01 65.48
CA PHE A 8 13.27 -37.77 64.13
C PHE A 8 12.56 -36.44 63.71
N ALA A 9 13.36 -35.37 63.44
CA ALA A 9 12.85 -34.14 62.86
C ALA A 9 12.82 -34.29 61.32
N SER A 10 11.68 -34.38 60.74
CA SER A 10 11.43 -34.40 59.29
C SER A 10 11.52 -32.98 58.77
N ALA A 11 12.60 -32.60 58.08
CA ALA A 11 12.71 -31.34 57.34
C ALA A 11 11.96 -31.46 56.00
N ALA A 12 10.79 -30.85 55.89
CA ALA A 12 10.07 -30.70 54.63
C ALA A 12 10.69 -29.58 53.79
N CYS A 13 11.46 -29.93 52.76
CA CYS A 13 11.96 -28.98 51.79
C CYS A 13 10.79 -28.55 50.87
N PHE A 14 10.32 -27.31 51.06
CA PHE A 14 9.38 -26.68 50.16
C PHE A 14 10.14 -26.21 48.90
N TRP A 15 10.05 -26.94 47.79
CA TRP A 15 10.51 -26.52 46.50
C TRP A 15 9.46 -25.57 45.90
N MET A 16 9.69 -24.25 46.01
CA MET A 16 8.96 -23.26 45.21
C MET A 16 9.42 -23.37 43.76
N ALA A 17 8.63 -24.00 42.93
CA ALA A 17 8.82 -23.99 41.48
C ALA A 17 8.52 -22.58 40.95
N LEU A 18 9.58 -21.83 40.65
CA LEU A 18 9.52 -20.57 39.85
C LEU A 18 9.11 -20.96 38.42
N TRP A 19 7.82 -20.91 38.13
CA TRP A 19 7.32 -21.05 36.76
C TRP A 19 7.60 -19.70 36.04
N PRO A 20 8.42 -19.68 34.96
CA PRO A 20 8.58 -18.45 34.20
C PRO A 20 7.22 -18.07 33.59
N ALA A 21 6.72 -16.90 33.93
CA ALA A 21 5.56 -16.31 33.27
C ALA A 21 5.94 -16.06 31.82
N VAL A 22 5.55 -16.94 30.92
CA VAL A 22 5.64 -16.70 29.48
C VAL A 22 4.68 -15.53 29.18
N ALA A 23 5.23 -14.34 28.96
CA ALA A 23 4.46 -13.22 28.50
C ALA A 23 3.83 -13.60 27.16
N ALA A 24 2.54 -13.84 27.13
CA ALA A 24 1.80 -14.09 25.91
C ALA A 24 1.95 -12.85 25.02
N ALA A 25 2.64 -12.97 23.89
CA ALA A 25 2.72 -11.94 22.90
C ALA A 25 1.27 -11.60 22.47
N GLN A 26 0.83 -10.39 22.78
CA GLN A 26 -0.49 -9.93 22.36
C GLN A 26 -0.57 -9.95 20.84
N ALA A 27 -1.58 -10.60 20.29
CA ALA A 27 -1.87 -10.54 18.87
C ALA A 27 -1.98 -9.07 18.43
N PRO A 28 -1.42 -8.69 17.26
CA PRO A 28 -1.48 -7.31 16.80
C PRO A 28 -2.93 -6.84 16.75
N ALA A 29 -3.22 -5.69 17.38
CA ALA A 29 -4.54 -5.11 17.40
C ALA A 29 -5.07 -4.90 15.98
N LYS A 30 -6.36 -5.16 15.76
CA LYS A 30 -7.02 -4.87 14.49
C LYS A 30 -6.95 -3.37 14.21
N PRO A 31 -6.79 -2.96 12.93
CA PRO A 31 -6.83 -1.54 12.58
C PRO A 31 -8.17 -0.89 12.99
N ASP A 32 -8.08 0.33 13.53
CA ASP A 32 -9.22 1.15 13.94
C ASP A 32 -9.52 2.23 12.89
N ALA A 33 -10.55 2.00 12.07
CA ALA A 33 -10.95 2.94 11.03
C ALA A 33 -11.49 4.29 11.59
N ALA A 34 -12.05 4.31 12.80
CA ALA A 34 -12.54 5.57 13.41
C ALA A 34 -11.35 6.45 13.83
N LYS A 35 -10.33 5.86 14.44
CA LYS A 35 -9.07 6.55 14.72
C LYS A 35 -8.38 6.98 13.40
N GLY A 36 -8.39 6.12 12.38
CA GLY A 36 -7.90 6.43 11.04
C GLY A 36 -8.60 7.64 10.44
N GLN A 37 -9.92 7.77 10.61
CA GLN A 37 -10.71 8.93 10.16
C GLN A 37 -10.25 10.22 10.83
N ALA A 38 -10.03 10.22 12.15
CA ALA A 38 -9.57 11.39 12.87
C ALA A 38 -8.20 11.86 12.36
N ILE A 39 -7.25 10.93 12.18
CA ILE A 39 -5.92 11.22 11.63
C ILE A 39 -6.04 11.75 10.19
N ALA A 40 -6.84 11.10 9.35
CA ALA A 40 -7.04 11.48 7.96
C ALA A 40 -7.60 12.90 7.84
N GLY A 41 -8.55 13.28 8.68
CA GLY A 41 -9.14 14.61 8.70
C GLY A 41 -8.13 15.72 9.01
N LEU A 42 -7.17 15.44 9.89
CA LEU A 42 -6.15 16.42 10.30
C LEU A 42 -4.95 16.49 9.35
N THR A 43 -4.54 15.33 8.80
CA THR A 43 -3.25 15.21 8.11
C THR A 43 -3.39 15.03 6.59
N CYS A 44 -4.40 14.28 6.14
CA CYS A 44 -4.47 13.82 4.74
C CYS A 44 -5.49 14.59 3.91
N ALA A 45 -6.54 15.14 4.56
CA ALA A 45 -7.74 15.63 3.88
C ALA A 45 -7.48 16.83 2.98
N ALA A 46 -6.50 17.67 3.27
CA ALA A 46 -6.17 18.84 2.45
C ALA A 46 -5.77 18.45 1.01
N CYS A 47 -5.12 17.30 0.83
CA CYS A 47 -4.65 16.83 -0.47
C CYS A 47 -5.50 15.70 -1.04
N HIS A 48 -6.00 14.80 -0.19
CA HIS A 48 -6.72 13.60 -0.62
C HIS A 48 -8.23 13.66 -0.38
N ALA A 49 -8.77 14.74 0.15
CA ALA A 49 -10.10 14.91 0.70
C ALA A 49 -10.37 14.01 1.92
N ALA A 50 -11.34 14.39 2.76
CA ALA A 50 -11.65 13.65 3.98
C ALA A 50 -12.07 12.19 3.68
N ASP A 51 -12.85 11.98 2.63
CA ASP A 51 -13.34 10.69 2.18
C ASP A 51 -12.39 9.97 1.19
N GLY A 52 -11.19 10.50 0.96
CA GLY A 52 -10.22 9.93 0.01
C GLY A 52 -10.56 10.14 -1.47
N ASN A 53 -11.58 10.94 -1.79
CA ASN A 53 -11.94 11.28 -3.16
C ASN A 53 -11.35 12.63 -3.55
N SER A 54 -10.02 12.70 -3.65
CA SER A 54 -9.31 13.91 -4.07
C SER A 54 -9.96 14.60 -5.26
N GLN A 55 -9.93 15.92 -5.27
CA GLN A 55 -10.31 16.77 -6.41
C GLN A 55 -9.09 17.30 -7.18
N ILE A 56 -7.90 16.99 -6.74
CA ILE A 56 -6.62 17.44 -7.31
C ILE A 56 -6.02 16.25 -8.05
N SER A 57 -5.88 16.35 -9.38
CA SER A 57 -5.46 15.21 -10.21
C SER A 57 -4.02 14.72 -9.93
N ALA A 58 -3.17 15.57 -9.38
CA ALA A 58 -1.83 15.18 -8.94
C ALA A 58 -1.84 14.32 -7.66
N ASN A 59 -2.90 14.43 -6.85
CA ASN A 59 -3.06 13.69 -5.60
C ASN A 59 -4.02 12.53 -5.81
N PRO A 60 -3.61 11.26 -5.58
CA PRO A 60 -4.46 10.12 -5.91
C PRO A 60 -5.74 10.06 -5.08
N LYS A 61 -6.77 9.49 -5.67
CA LYS A 61 -7.92 8.98 -4.94
C LYS A 61 -7.50 7.77 -4.12
N LEU A 62 -7.83 7.80 -2.82
CA LEU A 62 -7.50 6.75 -1.85
C LEU A 62 -8.73 5.89 -1.51
N ALA A 63 -9.92 6.43 -1.70
CA ALA A 63 -11.19 5.78 -1.38
C ALA A 63 -11.34 4.42 -2.08
N GLY A 64 -11.69 3.39 -1.32
CA GLY A 64 -11.95 2.04 -1.82
C GLY A 64 -10.74 1.32 -2.40
N GLN A 65 -9.53 1.81 -2.12
CA GLN A 65 -8.29 1.08 -2.41
C GLN A 65 -8.10 -0.01 -1.36
N PHE A 66 -7.43 -1.09 -1.70
CA PHE A 66 -7.16 -2.18 -0.76
C PHE A 66 -6.32 -1.72 0.42
N TYR A 67 -6.71 -2.16 1.61
CA TYR A 67 -6.02 -1.87 2.86
C TYR A 67 -4.52 -2.20 2.78
N GLU A 68 -4.18 -3.38 2.30
CA GLU A 68 -2.81 -3.87 2.21
C GLU A 68 -1.96 -3.00 1.30
N TYR A 69 -2.55 -2.53 0.18
CA TYR A 69 -1.85 -1.64 -0.73
C TYR A 69 -1.63 -0.25 -0.10
N LEU A 70 -2.66 0.33 0.52
CA LEU A 70 -2.54 1.62 1.20
C LEU A 70 -1.50 1.55 2.32
N HIS A 71 -1.58 0.54 3.17
CA HIS A 71 -0.63 0.34 4.26
C HIS A 71 0.80 0.17 3.73
N LYS A 72 0.99 -0.68 2.70
CA LYS A 72 2.29 -0.83 2.04
C LYS A 72 2.85 0.51 1.54
N GLN A 73 2.03 1.33 0.86
CA GLN A 73 2.49 2.61 0.35
C GLN A 73 2.90 3.56 1.48
N LEU A 74 2.10 3.64 2.55
CA LEU A 74 2.43 4.47 3.71
C LEU A 74 3.75 4.02 4.37
N VAL A 75 3.95 2.72 4.55
CA VAL A 75 5.20 2.18 5.09
C VAL A 75 6.38 2.48 4.16
N ASN A 76 6.20 2.34 2.85
CA ASN A 76 7.27 2.57 1.87
C ASN A 76 7.70 4.04 1.74
N PHE A 77 6.86 5.01 2.10
CA PHE A 77 7.24 6.42 2.18
C PHE A 77 8.10 6.76 3.40
N LYS A 78 8.17 5.87 4.41
CA LYS A 78 9.01 6.09 5.60
C LYS A 78 10.36 5.40 5.44
N PRO A 79 11.46 6.03 5.89
CA PRO A 79 12.71 5.32 6.10
C PRO A 79 12.53 4.18 7.11
N GLN A 80 13.22 3.06 6.89
CA GLN A 80 13.20 1.90 7.78
C GLN A 80 14.57 1.78 8.48
N GLY A 81 14.72 2.42 9.63
CA GLY A 81 16.01 2.55 10.31
C GLY A 81 17.01 3.30 9.43
N ALA A 82 18.16 2.70 9.14
CA ALA A 82 19.19 3.27 8.26
C ALA A 82 18.88 3.15 6.75
N LYS A 83 17.82 2.42 6.37
CA LYS A 83 17.42 2.26 4.96
C LYS A 83 16.58 3.44 4.52
N LYS A 84 16.90 4.01 3.36
CA LYS A 84 16.06 5.03 2.71
C LYS A 84 14.67 4.47 2.42
N ALA A 85 13.69 5.39 2.31
CA ALA A 85 12.34 5.04 1.88
C ALA A 85 12.37 4.28 0.54
N GLU A 86 11.57 3.20 0.44
CA GLU A 86 11.45 2.43 -0.82
C GLU A 86 10.67 3.19 -1.90
N ARG A 87 9.84 4.15 -1.47
CA ARG A 87 9.10 5.05 -2.34
C ARG A 87 9.46 6.48 -1.98
N ASP A 88 10.28 7.11 -2.81
CA ASP A 88 10.70 8.49 -2.57
C ASP A 88 9.57 9.46 -2.93
N ASN A 89 9.17 10.27 -1.95
CA ASN A 89 8.26 11.40 -2.11
C ASN A 89 8.36 12.28 -0.86
N ALA A 90 9.04 13.41 -0.98
CA ALA A 90 9.31 14.31 0.14
C ALA A 90 8.02 14.82 0.82
N VAL A 91 6.96 15.10 0.04
CA VAL A 91 5.67 15.56 0.59
C VAL A 91 5.05 14.47 1.46
N MET A 92 4.90 13.26 0.92
CA MET A 92 4.30 12.15 1.66
C MET A 92 5.15 11.74 2.87
N ALA A 93 6.47 11.71 2.73
CA ALA A 93 7.38 11.42 3.84
C ALA A 93 7.19 12.43 5.00
N GLY A 94 7.10 13.72 4.70
CA GLY A 94 6.82 14.76 5.70
C GLY A 94 5.46 14.60 6.37
N MET A 95 4.40 14.34 5.59
CA MET A 95 3.04 14.20 6.10
C MET A 95 2.88 13.04 7.08
N ILE A 96 3.61 11.94 6.88
CA ILE A 96 3.50 10.72 7.72
C ILE A 96 4.65 10.57 8.72
N ALA A 97 5.57 11.52 8.80
CA ALA A 97 6.78 11.42 9.62
C ALA A 97 6.47 11.06 11.09
N ASN A 98 5.48 11.72 11.67
CA ASN A 98 5.08 11.58 13.08
C ASN A 98 4.03 10.48 13.33
N LEU A 99 3.55 9.80 12.29
CA LEU A 99 2.57 8.71 12.46
C LEU A 99 3.26 7.41 12.89
N SER A 100 2.69 6.75 13.89
CA SER A 100 3.14 5.44 14.35
C SER A 100 2.78 4.34 13.35
N ALA A 101 3.36 3.16 13.50
CA ALA A 101 2.99 1.98 12.69
C ALA A 101 1.52 1.58 12.85
N ALA A 102 0.91 1.83 14.03
CA ALA A 102 -0.50 1.63 14.25
C ALA A 102 -1.34 2.67 13.49
N ASP A 103 -0.96 3.95 13.55
CA ASP A 103 -1.66 5.02 12.84
C ASP A 103 -1.68 4.79 11.32
N LEU A 104 -0.59 4.30 10.74
CA LEU A 104 -0.55 3.96 9.30
C LEU A 104 -1.56 2.85 8.94
N LYS A 105 -1.75 1.87 9.83
CA LYS A 105 -2.76 0.81 9.66
C LYS A 105 -4.18 1.39 9.76
N ASP A 106 -4.41 2.25 10.75
CA ASP A 106 -5.72 2.86 11.01
C ASP A 106 -6.15 3.74 9.83
N VAL A 107 -5.26 4.60 9.32
CA VAL A 107 -5.49 5.42 8.13
C VAL A 107 -5.75 4.57 6.88
N ALA A 108 -4.98 3.50 6.68
CA ALA A 108 -5.20 2.58 5.55
C ALA A 108 -6.57 1.91 5.63
N ALA A 109 -6.99 1.46 6.83
CA ALA A 109 -8.30 0.86 7.05
C ALA A 109 -9.43 1.85 6.78
N TYR A 110 -9.28 3.10 7.24
CA TYR A 110 -10.26 4.14 7.00
C TYR A 110 -10.48 4.39 5.50
N TYR A 111 -9.43 4.69 4.73
CA TYR A 111 -9.59 4.95 3.30
C TYR A 111 -10.03 3.73 2.49
N ALA A 112 -9.63 2.53 2.91
CA ALA A 112 -10.10 1.29 2.29
C ALA A 112 -11.62 1.10 2.44
N SER A 113 -12.20 1.57 3.54
CA SER A 113 -13.65 1.48 3.79
C SER A 113 -14.48 2.54 3.03
N GLN A 114 -13.82 3.54 2.43
CA GLN A 114 -14.52 4.63 1.75
C GLN A 114 -15.00 4.21 0.35
N LYS A 115 -16.10 4.84 -0.11
CA LYS A 115 -16.64 4.60 -1.45
C LYS A 115 -15.94 5.49 -2.47
N LEU A 116 -15.34 4.86 -3.49
CA LEU A 116 -14.71 5.58 -4.59
C LEU A 116 -15.76 6.34 -5.44
N LYS A 117 -15.49 7.63 -5.67
CA LYS A 117 -16.09 8.45 -6.71
C LYS A 117 -15.11 8.49 -7.89
N PRO A 118 -15.34 7.69 -8.94
CA PRO A 118 -14.32 7.49 -9.97
C PRO A 118 -14.12 8.76 -10.82
N ALA A 119 -12.92 8.93 -11.37
CA ALA A 119 -12.63 9.89 -12.42
C ALA A 119 -13.27 9.45 -13.75
N ALA A 120 -13.07 10.20 -14.81
CA ALA A 120 -13.56 9.86 -16.15
C ALA A 120 -12.41 9.93 -17.16
N ALA A 121 -12.52 9.15 -18.23
CA ALA A 121 -11.70 9.32 -19.42
C ALA A 121 -11.99 10.68 -20.04
N LYS A 122 -10.97 11.33 -20.56
CA LYS A 122 -11.04 12.69 -21.11
C LYS A 122 -10.99 12.72 -22.64
N ASP A 123 -10.33 11.75 -23.23
CA ASP A 123 -10.06 11.65 -24.66
C ASP A 123 -10.53 10.30 -25.20
N LYS A 124 -11.51 10.30 -26.13
CA LYS A 124 -12.09 9.09 -26.70
C LYS A 124 -11.08 8.27 -27.52
N ASP A 125 -10.20 8.94 -28.25
CA ASP A 125 -9.22 8.26 -29.11
C ASP A 125 -8.11 7.63 -28.28
N LEU A 126 -7.65 8.33 -27.24
CA LEU A 126 -6.72 7.78 -26.26
C LEU A 126 -7.37 6.62 -25.50
N ALA A 127 -8.60 6.76 -25.06
CA ALA A 127 -9.32 5.70 -24.37
C ALA A 127 -9.48 4.43 -25.23
N ALA A 128 -9.74 4.58 -26.54
CA ALA A 128 -9.84 3.44 -27.46
C ALA A 128 -8.50 2.71 -27.64
N LEU A 129 -7.41 3.45 -27.78
CA LEU A 129 -6.06 2.87 -27.80
C LEU A 129 -5.74 2.21 -26.44
N GLY A 130 -6.01 2.91 -25.35
CA GLY A 130 -5.80 2.43 -23.99
C GLY A 130 -6.55 1.13 -23.71
N GLN A 131 -7.79 0.99 -24.19
CA GLN A 131 -8.57 -0.23 -24.08
C GLN A 131 -7.87 -1.42 -24.76
N LYS A 132 -7.35 -1.23 -25.97
CA LYS A 132 -6.62 -2.29 -26.69
C LYS A 132 -5.42 -2.77 -25.89
N ILE A 133 -4.59 -1.83 -25.42
CA ILE A 133 -3.37 -2.16 -24.65
C ILE A 133 -3.74 -2.75 -23.29
N TYR A 134 -4.69 -2.16 -22.59
CA TYR A 134 -5.13 -2.64 -21.28
C TYR A 134 -5.59 -4.09 -21.33
N ARG A 135 -6.40 -4.46 -22.34
CA ARG A 135 -7.00 -5.80 -22.48
C ARG A 135 -6.10 -6.80 -23.19
N GLY A 136 -5.37 -6.36 -24.20
CA GLY A 136 -4.59 -7.25 -25.07
C GLY A 136 -3.07 -7.08 -24.99
N GLY A 137 -2.58 -6.02 -24.35
CA GLY A 137 -1.17 -5.66 -24.40
C GLY A 137 -0.76 -5.14 -25.79
N ASN A 138 0.54 -5.22 -26.08
CA ASN A 138 1.11 -4.94 -27.39
C ASN A 138 2.15 -6.02 -27.71
N ALA A 139 1.77 -7.00 -28.54
CA ALA A 139 2.65 -8.11 -28.90
C ALA A 139 3.91 -7.67 -29.64
N ALA A 140 3.84 -6.58 -30.44
CA ALA A 140 4.98 -6.09 -31.22
C ALA A 140 6.11 -5.53 -30.32
N THR A 141 5.76 -4.95 -29.18
CA THR A 141 6.71 -4.40 -28.21
C THR A 141 6.86 -5.28 -26.96
N GLY A 142 6.06 -6.33 -26.84
CA GLY A 142 6.05 -7.23 -25.69
C GLY A 142 5.45 -6.62 -24.42
N VAL A 143 4.56 -5.61 -24.55
CA VAL A 143 3.81 -5.06 -23.43
C VAL A 143 2.73 -6.05 -23.01
N ALA A 144 2.77 -6.50 -21.75
CA ALA A 144 1.76 -7.40 -21.20
C ALA A 144 0.41 -6.66 -20.99
N ALA A 145 -0.71 -7.40 -21.14
CA ALA A 145 -2.04 -6.88 -20.86
C ALA A 145 -2.21 -6.53 -19.37
N CYS A 146 -2.57 -5.29 -19.07
CA CYS A 146 -2.77 -4.81 -17.69
C CYS A 146 -3.91 -5.58 -16.98
N ALA A 147 -4.94 -5.97 -17.75
CA ALA A 147 -6.08 -6.72 -17.27
C ALA A 147 -5.72 -8.08 -16.66
N GLY A 148 -4.58 -8.69 -17.05
CA GLY A 148 -4.11 -9.96 -16.50
C GLY A 148 -3.81 -9.90 -15.00
N CYS A 149 -3.36 -8.75 -14.51
CA CYS A 149 -3.05 -8.53 -13.09
C CYS A 149 -4.10 -7.64 -12.38
N HIS A 150 -4.51 -6.55 -13.05
CA HIS A 150 -5.44 -5.58 -12.45
C HIS A 150 -6.92 -5.90 -12.69
N GLY A 151 -7.21 -7.02 -13.36
CA GLY A 151 -8.57 -7.44 -13.70
C GLY A 151 -9.18 -6.66 -14.87
N PRO A 152 -10.22 -7.20 -15.54
CA PRO A 152 -10.82 -6.60 -16.72
C PRO A 152 -11.49 -5.24 -16.45
N ALA A 153 -11.98 -5.03 -15.22
CA ALA A 153 -12.59 -3.78 -14.75
C ALA A 153 -11.61 -2.90 -13.94
N GLY A 154 -10.33 -3.23 -13.86
CA GLY A 154 -9.37 -2.47 -13.07
C GLY A 154 -9.61 -2.53 -11.56
N ALA A 155 -10.39 -3.51 -11.12
CA ALA A 155 -10.73 -3.68 -9.70
C ALA A 155 -9.55 -4.15 -8.85
N GLY A 156 -8.53 -4.71 -9.50
CA GLY A 156 -7.36 -5.26 -8.82
C GLY A 156 -7.63 -6.61 -8.15
N MET A 157 -6.65 -7.03 -7.35
CA MET A 157 -6.70 -8.23 -6.54
C MET A 157 -6.15 -7.90 -5.15
N PRO A 158 -6.91 -8.11 -4.07
CA PRO A 158 -6.48 -7.79 -2.72
C PRO A 158 -5.08 -8.33 -2.40
N ALA A 159 -4.30 -7.56 -1.66
CA ALA A 159 -2.91 -7.81 -1.26
C ALA A 159 -1.88 -7.96 -2.40
N GLN A 160 -2.30 -8.20 -3.64
CA GLN A 160 -1.38 -8.44 -4.76
C GLN A 160 -1.33 -7.26 -5.74
N TYR A 161 -2.47 -6.91 -6.34
CA TYR A 161 -2.56 -5.87 -7.37
C TYR A 161 -3.56 -4.80 -6.97
N PRO A 162 -3.16 -3.51 -6.96
CA PRO A 162 -4.07 -2.45 -6.55
C PRO A 162 -5.23 -2.26 -7.52
N ARG A 163 -6.35 -1.75 -7.01
CA ARG A 163 -7.39 -1.15 -7.82
C ARG A 163 -6.80 0.05 -8.56
N ILE A 164 -7.03 0.13 -9.86
CA ILE A 164 -6.63 1.27 -10.70
C ILE A 164 -7.82 1.93 -11.36
N ALA A 165 -8.97 1.26 -11.42
CA ALA A 165 -10.22 1.80 -11.97
C ALA A 165 -10.61 3.11 -11.30
N GLY A 166 -10.98 4.10 -12.11
CA GLY A 166 -11.47 5.39 -11.63
C GLY A 166 -10.42 6.31 -11.01
N GLN A 167 -9.14 5.97 -11.10
CA GLN A 167 -8.05 6.86 -10.70
C GLN A 167 -7.82 7.96 -11.73
N PHE A 168 -7.26 9.09 -11.32
CA PHE A 168 -6.95 10.19 -12.23
C PHE A 168 -5.94 9.77 -13.30
N PRO A 169 -6.16 10.15 -14.58
CA PRO A 169 -5.24 9.85 -15.67
C PRO A 169 -3.82 10.38 -15.39
N GLU A 170 -3.72 11.63 -14.91
CA GLU A 170 -2.46 12.29 -14.65
C GLU A 170 -1.66 11.58 -13.56
N TYR A 171 -2.35 11.08 -12.53
CA TYR A 171 -1.68 10.32 -11.49
C TYR A 171 -1.20 8.96 -12.00
N VAL A 172 -2.02 8.25 -12.78
CA VAL A 172 -1.64 6.94 -13.36
C VAL A 172 -0.45 7.12 -14.29
N GLU A 173 -0.49 8.12 -15.18
CA GLU A 173 0.61 8.43 -16.09
C GLU A 173 1.91 8.72 -15.33
N ALA A 174 1.84 9.56 -14.30
CA ALA A 174 3.00 9.88 -13.46
C ALA A 174 3.58 8.62 -12.79
N GLN A 175 2.71 7.71 -12.30
CA GLN A 175 3.18 6.46 -11.68
C GLN A 175 3.82 5.50 -12.69
N LEU A 176 3.25 5.36 -13.89
CA LEU A 176 3.83 4.52 -14.95
C LEU A 176 5.20 5.06 -15.38
N LYS A 177 5.31 6.38 -15.59
CA LYS A 177 6.60 7.02 -15.89
C LYS A 177 7.62 6.85 -14.75
N ALA A 178 7.18 6.97 -13.51
CA ALA A 178 8.05 6.76 -12.34
C ALA A 178 8.54 5.31 -12.23
N PHE A 179 7.72 4.32 -12.52
CA PHE A 179 8.15 2.92 -12.61
C PHE A 179 9.15 2.71 -13.75
N ARG A 180 8.93 3.34 -14.91
CA ARG A 180 9.87 3.27 -16.04
C ARG A 180 11.22 3.87 -15.68
N ALA A 181 11.24 5.03 -15.02
CA ALA A 181 12.47 5.62 -14.48
C ALA A 181 13.15 4.70 -13.46
N GLY A 182 12.38 4.09 -12.58
CA GLY A 182 12.88 3.14 -11.57
C GLY A 182 13.43 1.84 -12.14
N ALA A 183 13.11 1.49 -13.38
CA ALA A 183 13.74 0.36 -14.07
C ALA A 183 15.19 0.65 -14.49
N THR A 184 15.50 1.92 -14.80
CA THR A 184 16.84 2.36 -15.19
C THR A 184 17.66 2.74 -13.95
N ASP A 185 17.08 3.57 -13.07
CA ASP A 185 17.69 3.95 -11.79
C ASP A 185 16.66 3.83 -10.65
N PRO A 186 16.69 2.73 -9.89
CA PRO A 186 15.74 2.50 -8.80
C PRO A 186 15.77 3.54 -7.67
N ARG A 187 16.84 4.36 -7.60
CA ARG A 187 17.04 5.39 -6.58
C ARG A 187 17.10 6.79 -7.15
N GLY A 188 16.86 6.94 -8.43
CA GLY A 188 16.80 8.22 -9.12
C GLY A 188 15.65 9.10 -8.62
N ALA A 189 15.80 10.41 -8.75
CA ALA A 189 14.78 11.38 -8.38
C ALA A 189 13.47 11.09 -9.13
N GLY A 190 12.35 10.98 -8.40
CA GLY A 190 11.05 10.66 -8.96
C GLY A 190 10.86 9.22 -9.42
N ALA A 191 11.88 8.37 -9.28
CA ALA A 191 11.78 6.94 -9.60
C ALA A 191 10.89 6.19 -8.62
N ARG A 192 10.24 5.13 -9.11
CA ARG A 192 9.45 4.21 -8.30
C ARG A 192 9.92 2.77 -8.54
N ALA A 193 10.40 2.13 -7.48
CA ALA A 193 10.94 0.77 -7.51
C ALA A 193 10.40 -0.12 -6.38
N ASN A 194 9.29 0.29 -5.75
CA ASN A 194 8.67 -0.48 -4.66
C ASN A 194 7.66 -1.54 -5.14
N ASP A 195 7.81 -1.97 -6.41
CA ASP A 195 7.05 -3.06 -7.01
C ASP A 195 7.75 -4.40 -6.77
N PRO A 196 7.07 -5.42 -6.21
CA PRO A 196 7.66 -6.73 -5.98
C PRO A 196 8.20 -7.33 -7.29
N ASN A 197 9.43 -7.85 -7.24
CA ASN A 197 10.10 -8.48 -8.38
C ASN A 197 10.21 -7.62 -9.64
N GLY A 198 10.03 -6.30 -9.55
CA GLY A 198 10.10 -5.41 -10.70
C GLY A 198 8.96 -5.58 -11.71
N MET A 199 7.82 -6.11 -11.31
CA MET A 199 6.71 -6.43 -12.23
C MET A 199 6.23 -5.22 -13.02
N MET A 200 5.92 -4.10 -12.34
CA MET A 200 5.48 -2.88 -13.02
C MET A 200 6.60 -2.27 -13.86
N ARG A 201 7.81 -2.24 -13.34
CA ARG A 201 8.99 -1.78 -14.09
C ARG A 201 9.20 -2.57 -15.36
N GLY A 202 9.08 -3.91 -15.30
CA GLY A 202 9.22 -4.79 -16.46
C GLY A 202 8.16 -4.56 -17.56
N VAL A 203 6.93 -4.22 -17.17
CA VAL A 203 5.87 -3.90 -18.13
C VAL A 203 6.10 -2.54 -18.78
N VAL A 204 6.34 -1.49 -17.97
CA VAL A 204 6.35 -0.10 -18.46
C VAL A 204 7.60 0.27 -19.25
N THR A 205 8.73 -0.44 -19.09
CA THR A 205 9.93 -0.22 -19.90
C THR A 205 9.70 -0.45 -21.39
N ARG A 206 8.68 -1.21 -21.74
CA ARG A 206 8.32 -1.54 -23.13
C ARG A 206 7.24 -0.63 -23.71
N MET A 207 6.69 0.28 -22.91
CA MET A 207 5.62 1.19 -23.30
C MET A 207 6.19 2.50 -23.85
N SER A 208 5.63 2.98 -24.94
CA SER A 208 5.80 4.37 -25.41
C SER A 208 5.02 5.36 -24.52
N ASP A 209 5.36 6.64 -24.59
CA ASP A 209 4.63 7.69 -23.86
C ASP A 209 3.15 7.75 -24.27
N ARG A 210 2.87 7.57 -25.57
CA ARG A 210 1.49 7.53 -26.06
C ARG A 210 0.69 6.35 -25.49
N GLU A 211 1.30 5.19 -25.36
CA GLU A 211 0.65 4.01 -24.73
C GLU A 211 0.42 4.24 -23.24
N ILE A 212 1.36 4.88 -22.53
CA ILE A 212 1.20 5.24 -21.13
C ILE A 212 0.02 6.22 -20.97
N GLN A 213 -0.05 7.28 -21.77
CA GLN A 213 -1.16 8.24 -21.75
C GLN A 213 -2.49 7.55 -22.05
N ALA A 214 -2.52 6.72 -23.09
CA ALA A 214 -3.72 6.01 -23.51
C ALA A 214 -4.28 5.08 -22.42
N VAL A 215 -3.42 4.25 -21.81
CA VAL A 215 -3.84 3.38 -20.71
C VAL A 215 -4.28 4.20 -19.49
N SER A 216 -3.60 5.31 -19.20
CA SER A 216 -3.95 6.18 -18.07
C SER A 216 -5.33 6.79 -18.24
N ASP A 217 -5.68 7.26 -19.44
CA ASP A 217 -7.01 7.80 -19.72
C ASP A 217 -8.10 6.72 -19.68
N TYR A 218 -7.81 5.55 -20.25
CA TYR A 218 -8.76 4.42 -20.23
C TYR A 218 -9.10 3.95 -18.81
N VAL A 219 -8.10 3.78 -17.93
CA VAL A 219 -8.35 3.31 -16.54
C VAL A 219 -9.18 4.30 -15.71
N ALA A 220 -9.11 5.60 -16.00
CA ALA A 220 -9.94 6.59 -15.35
C ALA A 220 -11.43 6.38 -15.64
N GLY A 221 -11.77 5.84 -16.82
CA GLY A 221 -13.12 5.50 -17.23
C GLY A 221 -13.62 4.12 -16.77
N LEU A 222 -12.76 3.25 -16.25
CA LEU A 222 -13.18 1.92 -15.77
C LEU A 222 -14.07 1.99 -14.54
N ARG A 223 -15.05 1.07 -14.51
CA ARG A 223 -16.06 0.93 -13.44
C ARG A 223 -16.15 -0.52 -12.99
#